data_91d70528041170e6bd5bf8eecf82adf0
#
_entry.id   91d70528041170e6bd5bf8eecf82adf0
#
_cell.length_a   1.000
_cell.length_b   1.000
_cell.length_c   1.000
_cell.angle_alpha   90.00
_cell.angle_beta   90.00
_cell.angle_gamma   90.00
#
_symmetry.space_group_name_H-M   'P 1'
#
loop_
_entity.id
_entity.type
_entity.pdbx_description
1 polymer ?
#
loop_
_entity_poly.entity_id
_entity_poly.type
_entity_poly.pdbx_seq_one_letter_code
_entity_poly.pdbx_strand_id
1 'polypeptide(L)'
;MPSLFQQIKAGQLWDFHGGIHPPARKKLTSQAPIGQMALPERLYIPLRQHIGVAGKLLVKAGDLVLKGQPLTAADNAMAIPVHAPTSGQVLAIENYPSAHPSALPEPCLVLQPDGLEQWRPRHALDYLHTERPMLLARIQQAGIAGMGGAGFPTGLKWSFMPRQFPGQKYLVCNSDEGEPGTCKDRD
;
A
#
# COMPACT_ATOMS: atom_id res chain seq x y z
N MET A 1 -27.95 -9.00 -30.58
CA MET A 1 -26.54 -8.55 -30.41
C MET A 1 -25.93 -9.30 -29.23
N PRO A 2 -24.67 -9.75 -29.31
CA PRO A 2 -24.04 -10.37 -28.17
C PRO A 2 -23.97 -9.38 -26.99
N SER A 3 -24.12 -9.88 -25.76
CA SER A 3 -24.00 -9.04 -24.58
C SER A 3 -22.54 -8.53 -24.46
N LEU A 4 -22.34 -7.40 -23.75
CA LEU A 4 -21.00 -6.87 -23.45
C LEU A 4 -20.07 -7.97 -22.90
N PHE A 5 -20.59 -8.82 -22.03
CA PHE A 5 -19.84 -9.92 -21.46
C PHE A 5 -19.42 -11.00 -22.46
N GLN A 6 -20.28 -11.31 -23.44
CA GLN A 6 -19.92 -12.24 -24.51
C GLN A 6 -18.84 -11.66 -25.43
N GLN A 7 -18.88 -10.36 -25.66
CA GLN A 7 -17.86 -9.65 -26.43
C GLN A 7 -16.49 -9.66 -25.70
N ILE A 8 -16.48 -9.38 -24.39
CA ILE A 8 -15.28 -9.46 -23.57
C ILE A 8 -14.68 -10.88 -23.57
N LYS A 9 -15.52 -11.91 -23.37
CA LYS A 9 -15.07 -13.31 -23.44
C LYS A 9 -14.50 -13.70 -24.80
N ALA A 10 -15.00 -13.10 -25.86
CA ALA A 10 -14.47 -13.29 -27.21
C ALA A 10 -13.17 -12.50 -27.47
N GLY A 11 -12.64 -11.79 -26.48
CA GLY A 11 -11.41 -11.01 -26.62
C GLY A 11 -11.58 -9.73 -27.44
N GLN A 12 -12.81 -9.24 -27.61
CA GLN A 12 -13.06 -8.00 -28.32
C GLN A 12 -12.51 -6.82 -27.52
N LEU A 13 -11.60 -6.06 -28.12
CA LEU A 13 -11.10 -4.79 -27.61
C LEU A 13 -11.84 -3.63 -28.27
N TRP A 14 -12.03 -2.56 -27.56
CA TRP A 14 -12.63 -1.33 -28.05
C TRP A 14 -11.59 -0.21 -28.05
N ASP A 15 -11.58 0.54 -29.14
CA ASP A 15 -10.84 1.78 -29.22
C ASP A 15 -11.69 2.95 -28.71
N PHE A 16 -11.04 4.00 -28.23
CA PHE A 16 -11.67 5.25 -27.90
C PHE A 16 -10.98 6.40 -28.61
N HIS A 17 -11.75 7.43 -28.94
CA HIS A 17 -11.25 8.59 -29.65
C HIS A 17 -10.50 9.54 -28.72
N GLY A 18 -9.39 10.07 -29.19
CA GLY A 18 -8.59 11.03 -28.46
C GLY A 18 -7.58 10.39 -27.52
N GLY A 19 -7.11 11.15 -26.58
CA GLY A 19 -6.08 10.74 -25.65
C GLY A 19 -4.68 11.20 -26.05
N ILE A 20 -3.77 11.11 -25.09
CA ILE A 20 -2.35 11.43 -25.26
C ILE A 20 -1.58 10.12 -25.11
N HIS A 21 -0.64 9.87 -26.01
CA HIS A 21 0.24 8.70 -25.96
C HIS A 21 1.68 9.14 -25.65
N PRO A 22 2.00 9.45 -24.38
CA PRO A 22 3.37 9.82 -24.01
C PRO A 22 4.31 8.62 -24.18
N PRO A 23 5.62 8.85 -24.44
CA PRO A 23 6.60 7.77 -24.49
C PRO A 23 6.62 7.01 -23.17
N ALA A 24 6.24 5.75 -23.16
CA ALA A 24 6.14 4.93 -21.96
C ALA A 24 7.51 4.70 -21.28
N ARG A 25 8.61 4.70 -22.03
CA ARG A 25 10.01 4.53 -21.56
C ARG A 25 10.25 3.26 -20.70
N LYS A 26 9.33 2.32 -20.71
CA LYS A 26 9.39 1.08 -19.90
C LYS A 26 10.61 0.21 -20.20
N LYS A 27 11.17 0.32 -21.42
CA LYS A 27 12.39 -0.41 -21.81
C LYS A 27 13.61 -0.10 -20.93
N LEU A 28 13.63 1.05 -20.27
CA LEU A 28 14.72 1.44 -19.36
C LEU A 28 14.73 0.62 -18.08
N THR A 29 13.59 0.14 -17.64
CA THR A 29 13.40 -0.52 -16.33
C THR A 29 12.92 -1.97 -16.45
N SER A 30 12.15 -2.32 -17.47
CA SER A 30 11.50 -3.63 -17.62
C SER A 30 12.43 -4.84 -17.74
N GLN A 31 13.72 -4.63 -18.02
CA GLN A 31 14.73 -5.68 -18.13
C GLN A 31 15.73 -5.65 -16.97
N ALA A 32 15.62 -4.66 -16.08
CA ALA A 32 16.49 -4.58 -14.91
C ALA A 32 15.92 -5.48 -13.79
N PRO A 33 16.74 -6.33 -13.17
CA PRO A 33 16.31 -7.09 -11.99
C PRO A 33 16.03 -6.14 -10.82
N ILE A 34 15.13 -6.54 -9.93
CA ILE A 34 14.87 -5.81 -8.69
C ILE A 34 16.14 -5.83 -7.84
N GLY A 35 16.70 -4.65 -7.59
CA GLY A 35 17.91 -4.49 -6.80
C GLY A 35 17.62 -4.38 -5.30
N GLN A 36 18.67 -4.56 -4.51
CA GLN A 36 18.63 -4.29 -3.07
C GLN A 36 19.44 -3.04 -2.76
N MET A 37 18.83 -2.13 -2.01
CA MET A 37 19.51 -0.94 -1.49
C MET A 37 20.07 -1.26 -0.11
N ALA A 38 21.29 -0.76 0.18
CA ALA A 38 21.84 -0.84 1.53
C ALA A 38 20.97 -0.05 2.52
N LEU A 39 20.82 -0.57 3.73
CA LEU A 39 20.12 0.15 4.79
C LEU A 39 20.87 1.45 5.12
N PRO A 40 20.19 2.61 5.09
CA PRO A 40 20.78 3.87 5.51
C PRO A 40 20.94 3.90 7.03
N GLU A 41 21.78 4.79 7.54
CA GLU A 41 21.99 4.97 8.99
C GLU A 41 20.71 5.41 9.71
N ARG A 42 19.84 6.14 9.03
CA ARG A 42 18.57 6.63 9.57
C ARG A 42 17.47 6.53 8.53
N LEU A 43 16.28 6.17 8.98
CA LEU A 43 15.04 6.16 8.20
C LEU A 43 14.08 7.18 8.78
N TYR A 44 13.57 8.07 7.94
CA TYR A 44 12.52 9.01 8.27
C TYR A 44 11.20 8.46 7.76
N ILE A 45 10.33 8.05 8.66
CA ILE A 45 9.10 7.32 8.37
C ILE A 45 7.93 8.26 8.61
N PRO A 46 7.26 8.79 7.56
CA PRO A 46 6.07 9.60 7.72
C PRO A 46 4.99 8.83 8.47
N LEU A 47 4.34 9.48 9.43
CA LEU A 47 3.28 8.84 10.23
C LEU A 47 1.96 8.71 9.48
N ARG A 48 1.84 9.34 8.30
CA ARG A 48 0.70 9.22 7.40
C ARG A 48 1.20 8.98 5.98
N GLN A 49 0.91 7.80 5.43
CA GLN A 49 1.32 7.38 4.09
C GLN A 49 0.11 7.04 3.19
N HIS A 50 -1.07 7.54 3.54
CA HIS A 50 -2.32 7.25 2.85
C HIS A 50 -3.28 8.43 2.96
N ILE A 51 -4.32 8.44 2.11
CA ILE A 51 -5.41 9.40 2.25
C ILE A 51 -6.21 9.11 3.52
N GLY A 52 -6.55 10.12 4.29
CA GLY A 52 -7.25 9.98 5.55
C GLY A 52 -6.47 10.61 6.71
N VAL A 53 -6.55 10.01 7.87
CA VAL A 53 -5.94 10.51 9.10
C VAL A 53 -4.82 9.59 9.57
N ALA A 54 -3.79 10.16 10.17
CA ALA A 54 -2.75 9.37 10.83
C ALA A 54 -3.35 8.59 12.00
N GLY A 55 -2.98 7.32 12.15
CA GLY A 55 -3.31 6.54 13.34
C GLY A 55 -2.56 7.03 14.58
N LYS A 56 -3.09 6.73 15.76
CA LYS A 56 -2.43 7.04 17.03
C LYS A 56 -1.06 6.36 17.09
N LEU A 57 -0.05 7.12 17.50
CA LEU A 57 1.30 6.60 17.69
C LEU A 57 1.34 5.55 18.80
N LEU A 58 2.02 4.42 18.54
CA LEU A 58 2.14 3.28 19.45
C LEU A 58 3.52 3.16 20.11
N VAL A 59 4.48 3.94 19.65
CA VAL A 59 5.88 3.89 20.10
C VAL A 59 6.39 5.29 20.44
N LYS A 60 7.47 5.36 21.18
CA LYS A 60 8.13 6.61 21.61
C LYS A 60 9.64 6.51 21.36
N ALA A 61 10.33 7.64 21.45
CA ALA A 61 11.78 7.68 21.40
C ALA A 61 12.41 6.77 22.46
N GLY A 62 13.42 6.02 22.07
CA GLY A 62 14.10 5.00 22.86
C GLY A 62 13.57 3.58 22.69
N ASP A 63 12.36 3.40 22.18
CA ASP A 63 11.80 2.07 21.97
C ASP A 63 12.56 1.28 20.91
N LEU A 64 12.73 -0.02 21.16
CA LEU A 64 13.19 -0.99 20.16
C LEU A 64 12.00 -1.54 19.41
N VAL A 65 12.10 -1.63 18.10
CA VAL A 65 11.04 -2.14 17.22
C VAL A 65 11.55 -3.25 16.32
N LEU A 66 10.66 -4.18 16.01
CA LEU A 66 10.92 -5.25 15.06
C LEU A 66 10.40 -4.88 13.67
N LYS A 67 10.99 -5.43 12.62
CA LYS A 67 10.52 -5.31 11.24
C LYS A 67 9.06 -5.76 11.14
N GLY A 68 8.20 -4.95 10.52
CA GLY A 68 6.76 -5.21 10.42
C GLY A 68 5.97 -4.93 11.69
N GLN A 69 6.56 -4.36 12.75
CA GLN A 69 5.83 -3.93 13.93
C GLN A 69 5.02 -2.66 13.62
N PRO A 70 3.72 -2.58 14.00
CA PRO A 70 2.96 -1.36 13.87
C PRO A 70 3.57 -0.23 14.68
N LEU A 71 3.79 0.91 14.05
CA LEU A 71 4.24 2.16 14.66
C LEU A 71 3.05 3.06 14.98
N THR A 72 1.96 2.92 14.22
CA THR A 72 0.70 3.62 14.44
C THR A 72 -0.47 2.64 14.50
N ALA A 73 -1.56 3.04 15.12
CA ALA A 73 -2.77 2.22 15.27
C ALA A 73 -3.71 2.33 14.07
N ALA A 74 -4.54 1.30 13.86
CA ALA A 74 -5.72 1.33 12.99
C ALA A 74 -6.95 1.66 13.82
N ASP A 75 -7.03 2.85 14.39
CA ASP A 75 -8.02 3.26 15.39
C ASP A 75 -9.33 3.79 14.81
N ASN A 76 -9.39 3.98 13.49
CA ASN A 76 -10.62 4.29 12.76
C ASN A 76 -10.54 3.75 11.32
N ALA A 77 -11.67 3.78 10.60
CA ALA A 77 -11.76 3.21 9.26
C ALA A 77 -10.84 3.89 8.22
N MET A 78 -10.48 5.15 8.43
CA MET A 78 -9.61 5.93 7.54
C MET A 78 -8.15 6.00 8.04
N ALA A 79 -7.83 5.32 9.15
CA ALA A 79 -6.46 5.17 9.64
C ALA A 79 -5.97 3.75 9.35
N ILE A 80 -4.84 3.65 8.68
CA ILE A 80 -4.12 2.38 8.51
C ILE A 80 -2.74 2.49 9.17
N PRO A 81 -2.26 1.42 9.80
CA PRO A 81 -0.99 1.45 10.49
C PRO A 81 0.18 1.67 9.55
N VAL A 82 1.10 2.49 9.98
CA VAL A 82 2.46 2.52 9.45
C VAL A 82 3.27 1.49 10.23
N HIS A 83 4.07 0.69 9.53
CA HIS A 83 4.89 -0.37 10.10
C HIS A 83 6.37 -0.04 10.01
N ALA A 84 7.15 -0.58 10.95
CA ALA A 84 8.61 -0.49 10.89
C ALA A 84 9.15 -1.26 9.68
N PRO A 85 9.89 -0.59 8.77
CA PRO A 85 10.46 -1.23 7.58
C PRO A 85 11.61 -2.20 7.88
N THR A 86 12.25 -2.02 9.03
CA THR A 86 13.33 -2.88 9.56
C THR A 86 13.28 -2.87 11.09
N SER A 87 14.07 -3.74 11.73
CA SER A 87 14.32 -3.66 13.17
C SER A 87 15.31 -2.55 13.52
N GLY A 88 15.19 -2.01 14.73
CA GLY A 88 16.05 -0.93 15.18
C GLY A 88 15.49 -0.14 16.36
N GLN A 89 16.07 1.03 16.60
CA GLN A 89 15.67 1.91 17.69
C GLN A 89 15.00 3.18 17.17
N VAL A 90 13.88 3.55 17.78
CA VAL A 90 13.24 4.85 17.55
C VAL A 90 14.10 5.94 18.20
N LEU A 91 14.67 6.82 17.41
CA LEU A 91 15.50 7.92 17.91
C LEU A 91 14.67 9.13 18.34
N ALA A 92 13.69 9.50 17.48
CA ALA A 92 12.88 10.70 17.69
C ALA A 92 11.55 10.61 16.93
N ILE A 93 10.65 11.51 17.29
CA ILE A 93 9.45 11.82 16.51
C ILE A 93 9.51 13.32 16.28
N GLU A 94 9.71 13.71 15.01
CA GLU A 94 9.98 15.10 14.64
C GLU A 94 9.40 15.43 13.27
N ASN A 95 9.29 16.72 12.97
CA ASN A 95 8.87 17.16 11.65
C ASN A 95 10.06 17.08 10.68
N TYR A 96 9.84 16.46 9.53
CA TYR A 96 10.83 16.33 8.48
C TYR A 96 10.22 16.72 7.12
N PRO A 97 10.98 17.27 6.18
CA PRO A 97 10.48 17.58 4.85
C PRO A 97 9.83 16.37 4.19
N SER A 98 8.59 16.55 3.74
CA SER A 98 7.85 15.46 3.09
C SER A 98 8.43 15.11 1.71
N ALA A 99 8.16 13.91 1.24
CA ALA A 99 8.47 13.49 -0.13
C ALA A 99 7.54 14.16 -1.17
N HIS A 100 6.52 14.90 -0.73
CA HIS A 100 5.64 15.66 -1.61
C HIS A 100 6.42 16.83 -2.27
N PRO A 101 6.14 17.20 -3.54
CA PRO A 101 6.84 18.30 -4.22
C PRO A 101 6.86 19.64 -3.47
N SER A 102 5.91 19.88 -2.55
CA SER A 102 5.91 21.07 -1.68
C SER A 102 7.01 21.07 -0.64
N ALA A 103 7.58 19.90 -0.30
CA ALA A 103 8.53 19.68 0.78
C ALA A 103 8.10 20.28 2.14
N LEU A 104 6.78 20.48 2.35
CA LEU A 104 6.28 20.94 3.64
C LEU A 104 6.60 19.94 4.73
N PRO A 105 7.01 20.38 5.93
CA PRO A 105 7.32 19.49 7.03
C PRO A 105 6.11 18.64 7.45
N GLU A 106 6.34 17.37 7.70
CA GLU A 106 5.33 16.44 8.21
C GLU A 106 5.90 15.61 9.37
N PRO A 107 5.04 15.15 10.31
CA PRO A 107 5.49 14.32 11.42
C PRO A 107 6.07 12.99 10.93
N CYS A 108 7.32 12.74 11.27
CA CYS A 108 8.06 11.52 10.98
C CYS A 108 8.57 10.84 12.25
N LEU A 109 8.64 9.53 12.21
CA LEU A 109 9.41 8.74 13.16
C LEU A 109 10.80 8.53 12.58
N VAL A 110 11.84 8.85 13.37
CA VAL A 110 13.23 8.60 13.01
C VAL A 110 13.65 7.26 13.58
N LEU A 111 13.95 6.31 12.71
CA LEU A 111 14.38 4.96 13.07
C LEU A 111 15.85 4.78 12.71
N GLN A 112 16.63 4.31 13.67
CA GLN A 112 18.00 3.83 13.45
C GLN A 112 17.96 2.31 13.28
N PRO A 113 18.24 1.79 12.08
CA PRO A 113 18.33 0.35 11.85
C PRO A 113 19.44 -0.30 12.70
N ASP A 114 19.19 -1.52 13.17
CA ASP A 114 20.19 -2.33 13.89
C ASP A 114 20.97 -3.28 12.97
N GLY A 115 20.60 -3.34 11.69
CA GLY A 115 21.20 -4.23 10.69
C GLY A 115 20.79 -5.69 10.81
N LEU A 116 19.96 -6.05 11.78
CA LEU A 116 19.56 -7.44 12.03
C LEU A 116 18.32 -7.85 11.23
N GLU A 117 17.53 -6.89 10.79
CA GLU A 117 16.28 -7.10 10.04
C GLU A 117 15.32 -8.12 10.69
N GLN A 118 15.27 -8.15 12.02
CA GLN A 118 14.46 -9.10 12.79
C GLN A 118 12.96 -8.83 12.61
N TRP A 119 12.24 -9.81 12.05
CA TRP A 119 10.81 -9.73 11.92
C TRP A 119 10.09 -9.98 13.24
N ARG A 120 9.00 -9.24 13.47
CA ARG A 120 8.01 -9.65 14.46
C ARG A 120 7.42 -11.02 14.09
N PRO A 121 6.95 -11.82 15.06
CA PRO A 121 6.23 -13.05 14.77
C PRO A 121 5.08 -12.81 13.78
N ARG A 122 5.00 -13.61 12.74
CA ARG A 122 3.97 -13.52 11.68
C ARG A 122 3.09 -14.76 11.78
N HIS A 123 1.78 -14.53 11.77
CA HIS A 123 0.80 -15.60 11.79
C HIS A 123 0.03 -15.60 10.46
N ALA A 124 0.08 -16.72 9.77
CA ALA A 124 -0.74 -16.94 8.59
C ALA A 124 -2.22 -16.94 8.99
N LEU A 125 -3.06 -16.46 8.08
CA LEU A 125 -4.51 -16.48 8.24
C LEU A 125 -5.09 -17.49 7.25
N ASP A 126 -5.94 -18.39 7.74
CA ASP A 126 -6.74 -19.25 6.87
C ASP A 126 -7.91 -18.42 6.30
N TYR A 127 -7.67 -17.82 5.14
CA TYR A 127 -8.62 -16.93 4.50
C TYR A 127 -9.89 -17.65 3.99
N LEU A 128 -9.83 -18.96 3.78
CA LEU A 128 -10.98 -19.75 3.31
C LEU A 128 -12.00 -19.98 4.41
N HIS A 129 -11.55 -20.07 5.67
CA HIS A 129 -12.41 -20.36 6.82
C HIS A 129 -12.52 -19.18 7.79
N THR A 130 -12.02 -18.01 7.41
CA THR A 130 -12.07 -16.80 8.24
C THR A 130 -13.26 -15.92 7.85
N GLU A 131 -14.03 -15.49 8.85
CA GLU A 131 -15.15 -14.59 8.66
C GLU A 131 -14.74 -13.26 8.00
N ARG A 132 -15.59 -12.76 7.08
CA ARG A 132 -15.32 -11.53 6.32
C ARG A 132 -14.91 -10.32 7.17
N PRO A 133 -15.56 -10.01 8.31
CA PRO A 133 -15.15 -8.88 9.14
C PRO A 133 -13.70 -9.02 9.65
N MET A 134 -13.29 -10.24 9.99
CA MET A 134 -11.92 -10.52 10.43
C MET A 134 -10.91 -10.38 9.29
N LEU A 135 -11.28 -10.79 8.07
CA LEU A 135 -10.45 -10.58 6.87
C LEU A 135 -10.23 -9.09 6.61
N LEU A 136 -11.31 -8.29 6.66
CA LEU A 136 -11.23 -6.84 6.46
C LEU A 136 -10.38 -6.16 7.54
N ALA A 137 -10.57 -6.55 8.80
CA ALA A 137 -9.76 -6.05 9.91
C ALA A 137 -8.27 -6.42 9.73
N ARG A 138 -7.99 -7.64 9.23
CA ARG A 138 -6.62 -8.09 8.95
C ARG A 138 -5.96 -7.28 7.84
N ILE A 139 -6.70 -6.97 6.77
CA ILE A 139 -6.22 -6.13 5.66
C ILE A 139 -5.91 -4.72 6.17
N GLN A 140 -6.79 -4.15 7.01
CA GLN A 140 -6.57 -2.84 7.61
C GLN A 140 -5.34 -2.86 8.53
N GLN A 141 -5.22 -3.84 9.42
CA GLN A 141 -4.09 -3.99 10.35
C GLN A 141 -2.76 -4.26 9.63
N ALA A 142 -2.80 -4.84 8.44
CA ALA A 142 -1.63 -5.04 7.60
C ALA A 142 -1.16 -3.75 6.90
N GLY A 143 -1.88 -2.64 7.05
CA GLY A 143 -1.49 -1.36 6.47
C GLY A 143 -1.65 -1.29 4.95
N ILE A 144 -2.54 -2.11 4.37
CA ILE A 144 -2.70 -2.20 2.91
C ILE A 144 -3.52 -1.02 2.40
N ALA A 145 -2.90 -0.23 1.53
CA ALA A 145 -3.51 0.90 0.83
C ALA A 145 -3.38 0.74 -0.69
N GLY A 146 -4.23 1.43 -1.43
CA GLY A 146 -4.14 1.48 -2.89
C GLY A 146 -2.85 2.19 -3.35
N MET A 147 -2.19 1.66 -4.38
CA MET A 147 -0.95 2.21 -4.91
C MET A 147 -1.14 3.09 -6.15
N GLY A 148 -2.37 3.40 -6.52
CA GLY A 148 -2.71 4.30 -7.64
C GLY A 148 -2.68 5.79 -7.28
N GLY A 149 -1.83 6.22 -6.34
CA GLY A 149 -1.56 7.62 -6.00
C GLY A 149 -2.30 8.14 -4.77
N ALA A 150 -3.60 7.84 -4.59
CA ALA A 150 -4.37 8.34 -3.46
C ALA A 150 -4.10 7.60 -2.13
N GLY A 151 -3.57 6.38 -2.17
CA GLY A 151 -3.35 5.60 -0.97
C GLY A 151 -4.64 5.26 -0.22
N PHE A 152 -5.72 4.90 -0.94
CA PHE A 152 -7.01 4.64 -0.29
C PHE A 152 -6.96 3.35 0.54
N PRO A 153 -7.45 3.33 1.81
CA PRO A 153 -7.45 2.16 2.67
C PRO A 153 -8.19 0.97 2.05
N THR A 154 -7.48 -0.12 1.74
CA THR A 154 -8.05 -1.26 1.01
C THR A 154 -9.11 -1.99 1.82
N GLY A 155 -8.91 -2.15 3.14
CA GLY A 155 -9.92 -2.76 4.02
C GLY A 155 -11.25 -2.01 3.97
N LEU A 156 -11.21 -0.68 4.00
CA LEU A 156 -12.39 0.16 3.87
C LEU A 156 -13.03 0.02 2.47
N LYS A 157 -12.21 0.08 1.41
CA LYS A 157 -12.69 -0.11 0.03
C LYS A 157 -13.47 -1.41 -0.13
N TRP A 158 -12.95 -2.50 0.39
CA TRP A 158 -13.59 -3.81 0.29
C TRP A 158 -14.80 -3.97 1.23
N SER A 159 -14.93 -3.12 2.26
CA SER A 159 -16.13 -3.12 3.11
C SER A 159 -17.38 -2.64 2.38
N PHE A 160 -17.23 -1.83 1.33
CA PHE A 160 -18.34 -1.30 0.52
C PHE A 160 -18.98 -2.33 -0.41
N MET A 161 -18.41 -3.51 -0.56
CA MET A 161 -19.04 -4.54 -1.38
C MET A 161 -20.41 -4.93 -0.83
N PRO A 162 -21.47 -4.88 -1.65
CA PRO A 162 -22.83 -5.17 -1.19
C PRO A 162 -22.92 -6.60 -0.64
N ARG A 163 -23.47 -6.73 0.56
CA ARG A 163 -23.63 -8.05 1.22
C ARG A 163 -24.71 -8.89 0.55
N GLN A 164 -25.78 -8.24 0.13
CA GLN A 164 -26.91 -8.84 -0.55
C GLN A 164 -27.09 -8.17 -1.91
N PHE A 165 -26.82 -8.91 -2.94
CA PHE A 165 -27.03 -8.49 -4.31
C PHE A 165 -27.56 -9.70 -5.09
N PRO A 166 -28.77 -9.60 -5.69
CA PRO A 166 -29.42 -10.75 -6.34
C PRO A 166 -28.75 -11.15 -7.66
N GLY A 167 -27.87 -10.33 -8.18
CA GLY A 167 -27.16 -10.56 -9.44
C GLY A 167 -25.76 -11.13 -9.28
N GLN A 168 -25.13 -11.41 -10.41
CA GLN A 168 -23.74 -11.83 -10.47
C GLN A 168 -22.80 -10.68 -10.09
N LYS A 169 -21.81 -10.96 -9.25
CA LYS A 169 -20.76 -10.00 -8.85
C LYS A 169 -19.52 -10.25 -9.68
N TYR A 170 -18.91 -9.16 -10.13
CA TYR A 170 -17.65 -9.19 -10.87
C TYR A 170 -16.59 -8.43 -10.07
N LEU A 171 -15.40 -9.00 -9.99
CA LEU A 171 -14.20 -8.33 -9.54
C LEU A 171 -13.33 -8.05 -10.76
N VAL A 172 -13.04 -6.78 -11.00
CA VAL A 172 -12.13 -6.35 -12.05
C VAL A 172 -10.82 -5.93 -11.38
N CYS A 173 -9.75 -6.66 -11.69
CA CYS A 173 -8.40 -6.28 -11.31
C CYS A 173 -7.83 -5.37 -12.40
N ASN A 174 -7.47 -4.15 -12.00
CA ASN A 174 -6.80 -3.21 -12.90
C ASN A 174 -5.29 -3.48 -12.84
N SER A 175 -4.71 -3.86 -13.97
CA SER A 175 -3.26 -4.03 -14.16
C SER A 175 -2.74 -3.03 -15.18
N ASP A 176 -3.36 -1.85 -15.27
CA ASP A 176 -2.90 -0.78 -16.16
C ASP A 176 -1.74 -0.02 -15.51
N GLU A 177 -0.58 -0.13 -16.14
CA GLU A 177 0.62 0.64 -15.77
C GLU A 177 0.60 1.99 -16.48
N GLY A 178 -0.27 2.89 -16.01
CA GLY A 178 -0.52 4.18 -16.64
C GLY A 178 0.65 5.16 -16.58
N GLU A 179 1.56 5.03 -15.61
CA GLU A 179 2.69 5.95 -15.46
C GLU A 179 3.85 5.54 -16.36
N PRO A 180 4.47 6.51 -17.08
CA PRO A 180 5.67 6.24 -17.88
C PRO A 180 6.81 5.63 -17.05
N GLY A 181 7.42 4.57 -17.55
CA GLY A 181 8.58 3.92 -16.92
C GLY A 181 8.26 2.95 -15.78
N THR A 182 7.02 2.84 -15.31
CA THR A 182 6.66 1.87 -14.26
C THR A 182 6.35 0.48 -14.83
N CYS A 183 6.64 -0.56 -14.05
CA CYS A 183 6.35 -1.97 -14.36
C CYS A 183 5.81 -2.71 -13.12
N LYS A 184 5.09 -2.01 -12.24
CA LYS A 184 4.66 -2.50 -10.92
C LYS A 184 3.58 -3.58 -10.94
N ASP A 185 2.77 -3.61 -12.01
CA ASP A 185 1.63 -4.53 -12.10
C ASP A 185 1.99 -5.82 -12.87
N ARG A 186 3.15 -5.84 -13.51
CA ARG A 186 3.65 -6.98 -14.24
C ARG A 186 4.53 -7.89 -13.39
N ASP A 187 5.38 -7.31 -12.55
CA ASP A 187 6.41 -7.96 -11.74
C ASP A 187 5.92 -8.13 -10.29
#